data_6ccd36c759c0bc57f83921e5579893b4
#
_entry.id   6ccd36c759c0bc57f83921e5579893b4
#
_cell.length_a   1.000
_cell.length_b   1.000
_cell.length_c   1.000
_cell.angle_alpha   90.00
_cell.angle_beta   90.00
_cell.angle_gamma   90.00
#
_symmetry.space_group_name_H-M   'P 1'
#
loop_
_entity.id
_entity.type
_entity.pdbx_description
1 polymer ?
#
loop_
_entity_poly.entity_id
_entity_poly.type
_entity_poly.pdbx_seq_one_letter_code
_entity_poly.pdbx_strand_id
1 'polypeptide(L)' 'MSDTPTAEDIAQHYSAAMDSVNLINALMAQDSRTTEEQDTVSRNVEHLQIMVAKDYWTTEDLTPLNNAITAGS' A
#
# COMPACT_ATOMS: atom_id res chain seq x y z
N MET A 1 -21.35 19.19 -1.13
CA MET A 1 -21.16 17.80 -0.71
C MET A 1 -19.74 17.65 -0.18
N SER A 2 -19.59 17.03 0.94
CA SER A 2 -18.26 16.83 1.54
C SER A 2 -17.58 15.62 0.91
N ASP A 3 -16.32 15.79 0.50
CA ASP A 3 -15.52 14.71 -0.01
C ASP A 3 -14.67 14.05 1.09
N THR A 4 -14.88 14.49 2.33
CA THR A 4 -14.13 13.93 3.47
C THR A 4 -14.59 12.49 3.72
N PRO A 5 -13.69 11.52 3.69
CA PRO A 5 -14.07 10.13 3.96
C PRO A 5 -14.45 9.96 5.43
N THR A 6 -15.39 9.05 5.67
CA THR A 6 -15.78 8.68 7.02
C THR A 6 -14.69 7.81 7.66
N ALA A 7 -14.76 7.61 8.99
CA ALA A 7 -13.84 6.72 9.67
C ALA A 7 -13.91 5.30 9.10
N GLU A 8 -15.11 4.87 8.69
CA GLU A 8 -15.29 3.56 8.07
C GLU A 8 -14.60 3.48 6.71
N ASP A 9 -14.72 4.55 5.91
CA ASP A 9 -14.05 4.62 4.61
C ASP A 9 -12.54 4.58 4.78
N ILE A 10 -12.01 5.31 5.75
CA ILE A 10 -10.57 5.32 6.05
C ILE A 10 -10.11 3.93 6.47
N ALA A 11 -10.87 3.23 7.29
CA ALA A 11 -10.55 1.87 7.71
C ALA A 11 -10.53 0.92 6.51
N GLN A 12 -11.46 1.05 5.57
CA GLN A 12 -11.49 0.24 4.35
C GLN A 12 -10.28 0.55 3.46
N HIS A 13 -9.92 1.81 3.33
CA HIS A 13 -8.74 2.20 2.56
C HIS A 13 -7.47 1.64 3.19
N TYR A 14 -7.37 1.69 4.51
CA TYR A 14 -6.21 1.13 5.21
C TYR A 14 -6.12 -0.39 5.02
N SER A 15 -7.25 -1.09 5.09
CA SER A 15 -7.30 -2.53 4.85
C SER A 15 -6.82 -2.87 3.43
N ALA A 16 -7.27 -2.11 2.43
CA ALA A 16 -6.83 -2.30 1.05
C ALA A 16 -5.32 -2.03 0.91
N ALA A 17 -4.83 -1.01 1.61
CA ALA A 17 -3.40 -0.70 1.60
C ALA A 17 -2.60 -1.84 2.23
N MET A 18 -3.09 -2.42 3.32
CA MET A 18 -2.40 -3.55 3.96
C MET A 18 -2.40 -4.80 3.08
N ASP A 19 -3.42 -5.00 2.27
CA ASP A 19 -3.40 -6.09 1.28
C ASP A 19 -2.24 -5.90 0.30
N SER A 20 -2.03 -4.66 -0.16
CA SER A 20 -0.89 -4.34 -1.03
C SER A 20 0.43 -4.53 -0.32
N VAL A 21 0.53 -4.12 0.95
CA VAL A 21 1.73 -4.33 1.77
C VAL A 21 2.07 -5.82 1.83
N ASN A 22 1.09 -6.65 2.15
CA ASN A 22 1.29 -8.09 2.28
C ASN A 22 1.72 -8.72 0.96
N LEU A 23 1.12 -8.29 -0.14
CA LEU A 23 1.46 -8.79 -1.46
C LEU A 23 2.90 -8.42 -1.84
N ILE A 24 3.29 -7.16 -1.65
CA ILE A 24 4.65 -6.71 -1.93
C ILE A 24 5.64 -7.52 -1.10
N ASN A 25 5.39 -7.65 0.20
CA ASN A 25 6.30 -8.36 1.10
C ASN A 25 6.44 -9.83 0.70
N ALA A 26 5.33 -10.48 0.33
CA ALA A 26 5.36 -11.87 -0.09
C ALA A 26 6.17 -12.06 -1.38
N LEU A 27 5.97 -11.18 -2.36
CA LEU A 27 6.71 -11.26 -3.62
C LEU A 27 8.18 -10.92 -3.43
N MET A 28 8.48 -9.92 -2.61
CA MET A 28 9.87 -9.53 -2.36
C MET A 28 10.63 -10.54 -1.51
N ALA A 29 9.93 -11.43 -0.79
CA ALA A 29 10.56 -12.52 -0.05
C ALA A 29 11.01 -13.67 -0.94
N GLN A 30 10.57 -13.72 -2.19
CA GLN A 30 10.99 -14.74 -3.14
C GLN A 30 12.42 -14.47 -3.61
N ASP A 31 13.20 -15.54 -3.86
CA ASP A 31 14.57 -15.41 -4.36
C ASP A 31 14.60 -14.76 -5.74
N SER A 32 13.58 -15.03 -6.55
CA SER A 32 13.46 -14.43 -7.88
C SER A 32 11.99 -14.21 -8.19
N ARG A 33 11.73 -13.29 -9.12
CA ARG A 33 10.37 -12.94 -9.52
C ARG A 33 10.28 -12.95 -11.04
N THR A 34 9.13 -13.40 -11.56
CA THR A 34 8.85 -13.26 -12.98
C THR A 34 8.65 -11.79 -13.33
N THR A 35 8.67 -11.48 -14.61
CA THR A 35 8.39 -10.11 -15.08
C THR A 35 7.00 -9.66 -14.63
N GLU A 36 6.01 -10.57 -14.68
CA GLU A 36 4.65 -10.25 -14.23
C GLU A 36 4.60 -9.98 -12.74
N GLU A 37 5.32 -10.76 -11.94
CA GLU A 37 5.38 -10.55 -10.50
C GLU A 37 6.06 -9.23 -10.17
N GLN A 38 7.15 -8.91 -10.87
CA GLN A 38 7.83 -7.63 -10.65
C GLN A 38 6.94 -6.46 -11.05
N ASP A 39 6.16 -6.60 -12.12
CA ASP A 39 5.20 -5.58 -12.51
C ASP A 39 4.11 -5.41 -11.46
N THR A 40 3.63 -6.51 -10.87
CA THR A 40 2.67 -6.47 -9.78
C THR A 40 3.22 -5.71 -8.58
N VAL A 41 4.48 -5.95 -8.20
CA VAL A 41 5.15 -5.21 -7.13
C VAL A 41 5.16 -3.72 -7.45
N SER A 42 5.57 -3.35 -8.65
CA SER A 42 5.67 -1.95 -9.06
C SER A 42 4.32 -1.23 -8.99
N ARG A 43 3.25 -1.90 -9.44
CA ARG A 43 1.90 -1.33 -9.39
C ARG A 43 1.42 -1.14 -7.95
N ASN A 44 1.72 -2.08 -7.08
CA ASN A 44 1.33 -1.97 -5.68
C ASN A 44 2.14 -0.91 -4.94
N VAL A 45 3.43 -0.76 -5.27
CA VAL A 45 4.25 0.33 -4.74
C VAL A 45 3.64 1.68 -5.13
N GLU A 46 3.29 1.83 -6.41
CA GLU A 46 2.68 3.06 -6.91
C GLU A 46 1.36 3.36 -6.19
N HIS A 47 0.54 2.31 -6.00
CA HIS A 47 -0.72 2.43 -5.27
C HIS A 47 -0.47 2.92 -3.84
N LEU A 48 0.51 2.34 -3.15
CA LEU A 48 0.83 2.76 -1.78
C LEU A 48 1.37 4.18 -1.72
N GLN A 49 2.17 4.58 -2.71
CA GLN A 49 2.67 5.96 -2.77
C GLN A 49 1.52 6.96 -2.87
N ILE A 50 0.50 6.64 -3.65
CA ILE A 50 -0.70 7.46 -3.76
C ILE A 50 -1.44 7.46 -2.43
N MET A 51 -1.56 6.31 -1.79
CA MET A 51 -2.29 6.17 -0.53
C MET A 51 -1.62 6.98 0.59
N VAL A 52 -0.30 6.87 0.77
CA VAL A 52 0.37 7.59 1.85
C VAL A 52 0.37 9.10 1.65
N ALA A 53 0.18 9.55 0.43
CA ALA A 53 0.10 10.98 0.12
C ALA A 53 -1.24 11.61 0.48
N LYS A 54 -2.26 10.80 0.78
CA LYS A 54 -3.57 11.33 1.19
C LYS A 54 -3.45 11.99 2.56
N ASP A 55 -4.28 12.99 2.77
CA ASP A 55 -4.23 13.80 3.99
C ASP A 55 -5.29 13.41 5.04
N TYR A 56 -6.07 12.37 4.79
CA TYR A 56 -7.14 11.96 5.71
C TYR A 56 -6.68 10.97 6.78
N TRP A 57 -5.45 10.51 6.73
CA TRP A 57 -4.92 9.61 7.76
C TRP A 57 -4.75 10.39 9.08
N THR A 58 -5.31 9.87 10.16
CA THR A 58 -5.23 10.54 11.46
C THR A 58 -4.56 9.66 12.50
N THR A 59 -5.04 8.44 12.69
CA THR A 59 -4.54 7.53 13.72
C THR A 59 -3.89 6.29 13.14
N GLU A 60 -3.99 6.10 11.83
CA GLU A 60 -3.44 4.91 11.16
C GLU A 60 -1.92 4.97 11.13
N ASP A 61 -1.30 3.83 11.37
CA ASP A 61 0.16 3.70 11.30
C ASP A 61 0.56 3.45 9.85
N LEU A 62 1.23 4.42 9.25
CA LEU A 62 1.66 4.33 7.85
C LEU A 62 3.04 3.68 7.70
N THR A 63 3.66 3.30 8.82
CA THR A 63 4.99 2.66 8.78
C THR A 63 5.02 1.41 7.90
N PRO A 64 4.05 0.47 8.00
CA PRO A 64 4.07 -0.70 7.12
C PRO A 64 3.98 -0.33 5.64
N LEU A 65 3.20 0.71 5.31
CA LEU A 65 3.05 1.16 3.93
C LEU A 65 4.37 1.72 3.41
N ASN A 66 5.02 2.56 4.18
CA ASN A 66 6.31 3.14 3.80
C ASN A 66 7.39 2.08 3.68
N ASN A 67 7.40 1.10 4.57
CA ASN A 67 8.36 0.01 4.52
C ASN A 67 8.17 -0.85 3.27
N ALA A 68 6.93 -1.12 2.89
CA ALA A 68 6.64 -1.90 1.69
C ALA A 68 7.04 -1.13 0.42
N ILE A 69 6.81 0.19 0.39
CA ILE A 69 7.25 1.03 -0.73
C ILE A 69 8.77 0.91 -0.88
N THR A 70 9.50 1.03 0.21
CA THR A 70 10.96 0.92 0.19
C THR A 70 11.40 -0.47 -0.27
N ALA A 71 10.76 -1.51 0.23
CA ALA A 71 11.12 -2.89 -0.11
C ALA A 71 10.87 -3.19 -1.60
N GLY A 72 9.83 -2.61 -2.18
CA GLY A 72 9.46 -2.87 -3.57
C GLY A 72 10.09 -1.93 -4.58
N SER A 73 10.84 -0.94 -4.11
CA SER A 73 11.43 0.08 -5.00
C SER A 73 12.81 -0.31 -5.50
#